data_d2edbd8e4e31c7d7295eb6f1ccb192f6
#
_entry.id   d2edbd8e4e31c7d7295eb6f1ccb192f6
#
_cell.length_a   1.000
_cell.length_b   1.000
_cell.length_c   1.000
_cell.angle_alpha   90.00
_cell.angle_beta   90.00
_cell.angle_gamma   90.00
#
_symmetry.space_group_name_H-M   'P 1'
#
loop_
_entity.id
_entity.type
_entity.pdbx_description
1 polymer ?
#
loop_
_entity_poly.entity_id
_entity_poly.type
_entity_poly.pdbx_seq_one_letter_code
_entity_poly.pdbx_strand_id
1 'polypeptide(L)'
;MFYPITLDKVRNFRFGMKSMSLIEKKLKKPITKIDMDSLSIEDMATLIWAGLVHEDKNLTPDKVMDLVDDYSDLGTVMKTLEEAFSGAFGAEGEQAEEKNGQGAAEKNSA
;
A
#
# COMPACT_ATOMS: atom_id res chain seq x y z
N MET A 1 -9.44 9.47 -1.33
CA MET A 1 -8.82 9.33 -2.65
C MET A 1 -8.77 7.87 -3.05
N PHE A 2 -8.96 7.59 -4.33
CA PHE A 2 -9.01 6.22 -4.82
C PHE A 2 -7.74 5.86 -5.56
N TYR A 3 -7.32 4.63 -5.38
CA TYR A 3 -6.17 4.07 -6.08
C TYR A 3 -6.61 2.76 -6.74
N PRO A 4 -7.24 2.86 -7.93
CA PRO A 4 -7.84 1.68 -8.56
C PRO A 4 -6.80 0.78 -9.22
N ILE A 5 -7.04 -0.52 -9.14
CA ILE A 5 -6.33 -1.51 -9.92
C ILE A 5 -7.36 -2.43 -10.57
N THR A 6 -6.99 -2.96 -11.73
CA THR A 6 -7.88 -3.88 -12.44
C THR A 6 -7.33 -5.29 -12.29
N LEU A 7 -8.11 -6.12 -11.62
CA LEU A 7 -7.83 -7.55 -11.47
C LEU A 7 -8.98 -8.31 -12.13
N ASP A 8 -9.66 -9.18 -11.37
CA ASP A 8 -10.88 -9.82 -11.87
C ASP A 8 -11.98 -8.78 -12.12
N LYS A 9 -11.87 -7.67 -11.45
CA LYS A 9 -12.72 -6.49 -11.59
C LYS A 9 -11.91 -5.32 -11.09
N VAL A 10 -12.43 -4.10 -11.22
CA VAL A 10 -11.77 -2.93 -10.66
C VAL A 10 -11.87 -3.00 -9.14
N ARG A 11 -10.74 -2.90 -8.48
CA ARG A 11 -10.66 -2.85 -7.03
C ARG A 11 -9.90 -1.59 -6.63
N ASN A 12 -10.16 -1.09 -5.43
CA ASN A 12 -9.54 0.17 -4.99
C ASN A 12 -8.76 -0.06 -3.71
N PHE A 13 -7.49 0.35 -3.72
CA PHE A 13 -6.67 0.31 -2.51
C PHE A 13 -7.15 1.36 -1.52
N ARG A 14 -7.13 0.98 -0.25
CA ARG A 14 -7.37 1.93 0.84
C ARG A 14 -6.51 1.50 2.02
N PHE A 15 -5.65 2.40 2.45
CA PHE A 15 -4.78 2.16 3.62
C PHE A 15 -5.18 3.12 4.73
N GLY A 16 -6.13 2.69 5.55
CA GLY A 16 -6.51 3.39 6.76
C GLY A 16 -5.86 2.74 7.97
N MET A 17 -6.25 3.17 9.16
CA MET A 17 -5.66 2.65 10.39
C MET A 17 -5.86 1.14 10.56
N LYS A 18 -7.02 0.64 10.15
CA LYS A 18 -7.25 -0.81 10.26
C LYS A 18 -6.36 -1.60 9.32
N SER A 19 -6.18 -1.13 8.08
CA SER A 19 -5.26 -1.78 7.13
C SER A 19 -3.84 -1.76 7.66
N MET A 20 -3.41 -0.63 8.21
CA MET A 20 -2.07 -0.51 8.79
C MET A 20 -1.89 -1.48 9.96
N SER A 21 -2.91 -1.59 10.82
CA SER A 21 -2.87 -2.51 11.94
C SER A 21 -2.76 -3.97 11.47
N LEU A 22 -3.49 -4.32 10.42
CA LEU A 22 -3.40 -5.67 9.85
C LEU A 22 -2.00 -5.96 9.33
N ILE A 23 -1.39 -4.99 8.66
CA ILE A 23 -0.03 -5.13 8.15
C ILE A 23 0.95 -5.37 9.30
N GLU A 24 0.86 -4.56 10.34
CA GLU A 24 1.76 -4.72 11.49
C GLU A 24 1.63 -6.09 12.14
N LYS A 25 0.41 -6.58 12.26
CA LYS A 25 0.18 -7.90 12.85
C LYS A 25 0.77 -9.02 11.99
N LYS A 26 0.64 -8.90 10.69
CA LYS A 26 1.15 -9.95 9.78
C LYS A 26 2.66 -9.90 9.63
N LEU A 27 3.23 -8.72 9.51
CA LEU A 27 4.66 -8.55 9.30
C LEU A 27 5.44 -8.50 10.62
N LYS A 28 4.73 -8.34 11.73
CA LYS A 28 5.31 -8.34 13.08
C LYS A 28 6.36 -7.25 13.27
N LYS A 29 6.06 -6.09 12.72
CA LYS A 29 6.90 -4.91 12.91
C LYS A 29 6.09 -3.65 12.74
N PRO A 30 6.55 -2.52 13.29
CA PRO A 30 5.84 -1.26 13.15
C PRO A 30 5.77 -0.82 11.69
N ILE A 31 4.71 -0.12 11.35
CA ILE A 31 4.51 0.35 9.99
C ILE A 31 5.66 1.23 9.50
N THR A 32 6.26 1.99 10.42
CA THR A 32 7.38 2.88 10.09
C THR A 32 8.67 2.14 9.79
N LYS A 33 8.73 0.84 10.09
CA LYS A 33 9.92 0.02 9.83
C LYS A 33 9.78 -0.83 8.58
N ILE A 34 8.69 -0.70 7.86
CA ILE A 34 8.48 -1.46 6.63
C ILE A 34 9.23 -0.76 5.50
N ASP A 35 10.12 -1.52 4.87
CA ASP A 35 10.91 -1.05 3.74
C ASP A 35 10.32 -1.62 2.45
N MET A 36 9.70 -0.76 1.67
CA MET A 36 9.03 -1.16 0.44
C MET A 36 9.98 -1.78 -0.58
N ASP A 37 11.27 -1.44 -0.49
CA ASP A 37 12.26 -1.96 -1.43
C ASP A 37 12.79 -3.34 -1.04
N SER A 38 12.47 -3.80 0.17
CA SER A 38 13.01 -5.05 0.71
C SER A 38 11.93 -6.08 1.04
N LEU A 39 10.75 -5.94 0.47
CA LEU A 39 9.65 -6.83 0.78
C LEU A 39 9.82 -8.19 0.11
N SER A 40 9.50 -9.26 0.83
CA SER A 40 9.36 -10.57 0.22
C SER A 40 8.06 -10.62 -0.58
N ILE A 41 7.91 -11.63 -1.42
CA ILE A 41 6.67 -11.81 -2.19
C ILE A 41 5.48 -11.97 -1.23
N GLU A 42 5.66 -12.72 -0.15
CA GLU A 42 4.57 -12.90 0.82
C GLU A 42 4.21 -11.58 1.50
N ASP A 43 5.21 -10.77 1.80
CA ASP A 43 4.96 -9.46 2.40
C ASP A 43 4.24 -8.53 1.41
N MET A 44 4.63 -8.57 0.13
CA MET A 44 3.93 -7.80 -0.91
C MET A 44 2.47 -8.21 -0.99
N ALA A 45 2.20 -9.52 -1.00
CA ALA A 45 0.83 -10.02 -1.06
C ALA A 45 0.04 -9.58 0.17
N THR A 46 0.68 -9.56 1.33
CA THR A 46 0.03 -9.10 2.56
C THR A 46 -0.35 -7.63 2.46
N LEU A 47 0.53 -6.79 1.91
CA LEU A 47 0.23 -5.38 1.74
C LEU A 47 -0.91 -5.16 0.76
N ILE A 48 -0.90 -5.88 -0.36
CA ILE A 48 -1.97 -5.81 -1.35
C ILE A 48 -3.30 -6.22 -0.70
N TRP A 49 -3.29 -7.34 0.01
CA TRP A 49 -4.48 -7.83 0.70
C TRP A 49 -5.01 -6.80 1.70
N ALA A 50 -4.13 -6.23 2.51
CA ALA A 50 -4.54 -5.27 3.54
C ALA A 50 -5.21 -4.04 2.94
N GLY A 51 -4.77 -3.65 1.74
CA GLY A 51 -5.35 -2.50 1.06
C GLY A 51 -6.67 -2.79 0.36
N LEU A 52 -6.99 -4.07 0.13
CA LEU A 52 -8.19 -4.46 -0.60
C LEU A 52 -9.26 -5.10 0.26
N VAL A 53 -8.91 -5.56 1.45
CA VAL A 53 -9.82 -6.36 2.28
C VAL A 53 -11.05 -5.56 2.72
N HIS A 54 -10.98 -4.23 2.69
CA HIS A 54 -12.13 -3.39 3.02
C HIS A 54 -13.29 -3.59 2.04
N GLU A 55 -12.98 -3.97 0.81
CA GLU A 55 -14.01 -4.21 -0.21
C GLU A 55 -14.48 -5.65 -0.24
N ASP A 56 -13.61 -6.59 0.15
CA ASP A 56 -13.93 -8.01 0.04
C ASP A 56 -13.26 -8.76 1.19
N LYS A 57 -14.05 -9.05 2.21
CA LYS A 57 -13.54 -9.68 3.43
C LYS A 57 -13.13 -11.14 3.23
N ASN A 58 -13.48 -11.72 2.09
CA ASN A 58 -13.10 -13.08 1.76
C ASN A 58 -11.71 -13.18 1.16
N LEU A 59 -11.08 -12.06 0.86
CA LEU A 59 -9.72 -12.08 0.33
C LEU A 59 -8.73 -12.55 1.39
N THR A 60 -7.69 -13.20 0.91
CA THR A 60 -6.52 -13.59 1.70
C THR A 60 -5.29 -13.23 0.89
N PRO A 61 -4.10 -13.18 1.51
CA PRO A 61 -2.89 -12.96 0.73
C PRO A 61 -2.71 -13.98 -0.39
N ASP A 62 -3.06 -15.26 -0.15
CA ASP A 62 -2.96 -16.29 -1.19
C ASP A 62 -3.89 -15.99 -2.38
N LYS A 63 -5.12 -15.61 -2.09
CA LYS A 63 -6.07 -15.28 -3.16
C LYS A 63 -5.61 -14.07 -3.94
N VAL A 64 -5.00 -13.11 -3.27
CA VAL A 64 -4.45 -11.93 -3.92
C VAL A 64 -3.34 -12.32 -4.88
N MET A 65 -2.48 -13.25 -4.50
CA MET A 65 -1.42 -13.73 -5.39
C MET A 65 -2.01 -14.29 -6.69
N ASP A 66 -3.06 -15.10 -6.56
CA ASP A 66 -3.74 -15.65 -7.73
C ASP A 66 -4.34 -14.58 -8.60
N LEU A 67 -4.97 -13.58 -8.00
CA LEU A 67 -5.59 -12.49 -8.75
C LEU A 67 -4.54 -11.68 -9.53
N VAL A 68 -3.42 -11.39 -8.91
CA VAL A 68 -2.35 -10.65 -9.57
C VAL A 68 -1.80 -11.46 -10.74
N ASP A 69 -1.53 -12.75 -10.51
CA ASP A 69 -0.99 -13.61 -11.56
C ASP A 69 -1.94 -13.79 -12.73
N ASP A 70 -3.23 -13.92 -12.44
CA ASP A 70 -4.22 -14.24 -13.47
C ASP A 70 -4.66 -13.01 -14.27
N TYR A 71 -4.64 -11.82 -13.67
CA TYR A 71 -5.28 -10.64 -14.26
C TYR A 71 -4.36 -9.44 -14.44
N SER A 72 -3.16 -9.46 -13.88
CA SER A 72 -2.27 -8.30 -13.95
C SER A 72 -0.82 -8.75 -13.87
N ASP A 73 0.03 -7.89 -13.34
CA ASP A 73 1.42 -8.24 -13.05
C ASP A 73 1.85 -7.49 -11.79
N LEU A 74 2.87 -8.04 -11.15
CA LEU A 74 3.30 -7.52 -9.86
C LEU A 74 3.78 -6.08 -9.94
N GLY A 75 4.51 -5.74 -10.99
CA GLY A 75 5.04 -4.38 -11.14
C GLY A 75 3.95 -3.33 -11.20
N THR A 76 2.91 -3.60 -12.00
CA THR A 76 1.78 -2.68 -12.15
C THR A 76 1.04 -2.50 -10.82
N VAL A 77 0.78 -3.61 -10.12
CA VAL A 77 0.04 -3.57 -8.87
C VAL A 77 0.85 -2.86 -7.78
N MET A 78 2.15 -3.16 -7.71
CA MET A 78 3.01 -2.55 -6.69
C MET A 78 3.17 -1.05 -6.89
N LYS A 79 3.19 -0.58 -8.14
CA LYS A 79 3.28 0.85 -8.40
C LYS A 79 2.08 1.59 -7.78
N THR A 80 0.88 1.08 -8.00
CA THR A 80 -0.32 1.70 -7.44
C THR A 80 -0.35 1.54 -5.93
N LEU A 81 0.09 0.38 -5.43
CA LEU A 81 0.15 0.15 -3.99
C LEU A 81 1.06 1.17 -3.31
N GLU A 82 2.23 1.44 -3.89
CA GLU A 82 3.16 2.40 -3.30
C GLU A 82 2.56 3.80 -3.26
N GLU A 83 1.84 4.19 -4.30
CA GLU A 83 1.15 5.48 -4.32
C GLU A 83 0.09 5.56 -3.22
N ALA A 84 -0.70 4.50 -3.08
CA ALA A 84 -1.75 4.46 -2.08
C ALA A 84 -1.18 4.46 -0.67
N PHE A 85 -0.12 3.70 -0.46
CA PHE A 85 0.53 3.60 0.84
C PHE A 85 1.13 4.94 1.25
N SER A 86 1.84 5.59 0.34
CA SER A 86 2.40 6.91 0.60
C SER A 86 1.32 7.95 0.89
N GLY A 87 0.24 7.91 0.12
CA GLY A 87 -0.86 8.82 0.32
C GLY A 87 -1.53 8.68 1.68
N ALA A 88 -1.51 7.46 2.24
CA ALA A 88 -2.12 7.20 3.54
C ALA A 88 -1.41 7.94 4.67
N PHE A 89 -0.15 8.30 4.48
CA PHE A 89 0.60 9.07 5.47
C PHE A 89 0.52 10.57 5.24
N GLY A 90 -0.20 11.02 4.22
CA GLY A 90 -0.27 12.43 3.88
C GLY A 90 1.04 12.99 3.38
N ALA A 91 1.93 12.14 2.87
CA ALA A 91 3.26 12.52 2.43
C ALA A 91 3.31 13.10 1.03
N GLU A 92 2.24 13.10 0.35
CA GLU A 92 2.18 13.65 -0.99
C GLU A 92 2.26 15.16 -0.96
N GLY A 93 3.02 15.56 -1.56
CA GLY A 93 3.14 16.92 -1.48
C GLY A 93 4.44 17.36 -0.93
N GLU A 94 4.55 16.30 -0.22
CA GLU A 94 5.26 16.59 0.03
C GLU A 94 6.06 16.32 -0.22
N GLN A 95 6.25 16.18 -0.31
CA GLN A 95 6.53 15.95 -0.44
C GLN A 95 7.02 15.86 -0.28
N ALA A 96 7.25 16.19 -0.29
CA ALA A 96 7.15 16.25 -0.09
C ALA A 96 8.07 16.20 0.33
N GLU A 97 8.42 16.39 0.50
CA GLU A 97 8.61 16.54 0.89
C GLU A 97 9.23 16.71 1.26
N GLU A 98 9.59 16.91 1.10
CA GLU A 98 9.51 17.28 1.37
C GLU A 98 9.72 17.53 1.91
N LYS A 99 10.04 17.73 1.78
CA LYS A 99 9.66 18.22 2.17
C LYS A 99 9.73 18.38 2.99
N ASN A 100 9.85 18.32 2.57
CA ASN A 100 9.28 18.78 3.15
C ASN A 100 9.42 18.89 3.96
N GLY A 101 9.94 18.87 3.47
CA GLY A 101 9.21 19.46 3.87
C GLY A 101 9.55 19.47 4.61
N GLN A 102 9.43 19.44 4.39
CA GLN A 102 9.01 19.79 4.64
C GLN A 102 8.94 19.90 5.31
N GLY A 103 9.88 19.78 4.68
CA GLY A 103 9.11 20.25 4.91
C GLY A 103 9.48 20.19 5.47
N ALA A 104 9.82 20.40 5.16
CA ALA A 104 9.32 20.58 5.40
C ALA A 104 9.62 20.60 5.80
N ALA A 105 10.01 20.71 5.26
CA ALA A 105 9.48 20.87 5.37
C ALA A 105 9.87 20.98 5.59
N GLU A 106 9.72 20.77 4.77
CA GLU A 106 9.39 21.07 4.53
C GLU A 106 9.57 21.25 4.72
N LYS A 107 10.11 21.46 4.52
CA LYS A 107 9.72 21.80 4.32
C LYS A 107 9.82 21.97 4.67
N ASN A 108 10.17 21.89 4.19
CA ASN A 108 9.64 22.20 4.16
C ASN A 108 9.89 22.23 4.57
N SER A 109 10.26 22.40 4.21
CA SER A 109 9.65 22.58 4.34
C SER A 109 9.84 22.64 4.76
N ALA A 110 10.41 22.91 4.38
CA ALA A 110 9.70 23.04 4.50
C ALA A 110 9.72 23.14 4.95
#